data_ffc2fcf64829845a66567985266ea631
#
_entry.id   ffc2fcf64829845a66567985266ea631
#
_cell.length_a   1.000
_cell.length_b   1.000
_cell.length_c   1.000
_cell.angle_alpha   90.00
_cell.angle_beta   90.00
_cell.angle_gamma   90.00
#
_symmetry.space_group_name_H-M   'P 1'
#
loop_
_entity.id
_entity.type
_entity.pdbx_description
1 polymer ?
#
loop_
_entity_poly.entity_id
_entity_poly.type
_entity_poly.pdbx_seq_one_letter_code
_entity_poly.pdbx_strand_id
1 'polypeptide(L)'
;MAEYGEWNRKGATLSDVTAKAEYGVDRDVIVTGIQTGKLEYREGAVRGNPYLRVLRSQLEQYFTEELGEDYLRRVKHHTELRKVKKAVAHLKKQLAGLQKRQQELEASLAHDHASHHGHQPTGSSVAPVRVAGKQA
;
A
#
# COMPACT_ATOMS: atom_id res chain seq x y z
N MET A 1 31.04 7.36 -1.63
CA MET A 1 30.95 8.17 -0.43
C MET A 1 29.71 9.04 -0.48
N ALA A 2 29.03 9.17 0.64
CA ALA A 2 27.79 9.93 0.69
C ALA A 2 28.04 11.42 0.51
N GLU A 3 27.08 12.10 -0.11
CA GLU A 3 27.13 13.55 -0.20
C GLU A 3 26.93 14.19 1.16
N TYR A 4 27.45 15.39 1.31
CA TYR A 4 27.31 16.13 2.55
C TYR A 4 25.84 16.30 2.90
N GLY A 5 25.46 15.91 4.10
CA GLY A 5 24.09 16.07 4.58
C GLY A 5 23.10 15.03 4.07
N GLU A 6 23.54 14.08 3.26
CA GLU A 6 22.62 13.07 2.71
C GLU A 6 21.95 12.25 3.81
N TRP A 7 22.69 11.94 4.87
CA TRP A 7 22.15 11.16 5.99
C TRP A 7 20.97 11.86 6.69
N ASN A 8 20.90 13.18 6.56
CA ASN A 8 19.87 13.96 7.22
C ASN A 8 18.71 14.32 6.31
N ARG A 9 18.80 13.98 5.03
CA ARG A 9 17.72 14.28 4.09
C ARG A 9 16.56 13.32 4.31
N LYS A 10 15.35 13.87 4.28
CA LYS A 10 14.15 13.06 4.47
C LYS A 10 14.04 12.06 3.33
N GLY A 11 13.84 10.79 3.68
CA GLY A 11 13.68 9.74 2.70
C GLY A 11 14.98 9.21 2.10
N ALA A 12 16.11 9.79 2.47
CA ALA A 12 17.40 9.38 1.92
C ALA A 12 17.96 8.13 2.56
N THR A 13 17.47 7.77 3.73
CA THR A 13 17.94 6.58 4.46
C THR A 13 16.80 5.62 4.70
N LEU A 14 17.13 4.36 4.93
CA LEU A 14 16.15 3.35 5.30
C LEU A 14 16.84 2.31 6.17
N SER A 15 16.03 1.62 6.97
CA SER A 15 16.53 0.53 7.80
C SER A 15 16.58 -0.75 6.98
N ASP A 16 17.29 -1.75 7.51
CA ASP A 16 17.32 -3.08 6.90
C ASP A 16 15.92 -3.69 6.83
N VAL A 17 15.07 -3.41 7.82
CA VAL A 17 13.69 -3.90 7.81
C VAL A 17 12.89 -3.25 6.68
N THR A 18 13.02 -1.93 6.51
CA THR A 18 12.35 -1.22 5.44
C THR A 18 12.88 -1.66 4.07
N ALA A 19 14.19 -1.89 3.97
CA ALA A 19 14.79 -2.36 2.73
C ALA A 19 14.22 -3.72 2.32
N LYS A 20 14.01 -4.61 3.28
CA LYS A 20 13.38 -5.89 2.97
C LYS A 20 11.96 -5.72 2.46
N ALA A 21 11.20 -4.82 3.09
CA ALA A 21 9.83 -4.56 2.67
C ALA A 21 9.75 -3.91 1.29
N GLU A 22 10.65 -2.97 0.99
CA GLU A 22 10.58 -2.23 -0.27
C GLU A 22 11.28 -2.92 -1.43
N TYR A 23 12.39 -3.58 -1.18
CA TYR A 23 13.22 -4.15 -2.23
C TYR A 23 13.28 -5.68 -2.20
N GLY A 24 12.71 -6.29 -1.17
CA GLY A 24 12.70 -7.74 -1.07
C GLY A 24 14.05 -8.36 -0.78
N VAL A 25 14.98 -7.60 -0.23
CA VAL A 25 16.32 -8.09 0.07
C VAL A 25 16.47 -8.41 1.55
N ASP A 26 17.17 -9.49 1.83
CA ASP A 26 17.42 -9.88 3.20
C ASP A 26 18.55 -9.05 3.81
N ARG A 27 18.60 -9.02 5.12
CA ARG A 27 19.64 -8.32 5.83
C ARG A 27 21.03 -8.78 5.40
N ASP A 28 21.18 -10.06 5.07
CA ASP A 28 22.48 -10.61 4.66
C ASP A 28 23.05 -9.91 3.44
N VAL A 29 22.19 -9.53 2.50
CA VAL A 29 22.60 -8.81 1.30
C VAL A 29 23.16 -7.44 1.68
N ILE A 30 22.51 -6.77 2.61
CA ILE A 30 22.96 -5.47 3.09
C ILE A 30 24.28 -5.60 3.84
N VAL A 31 24.40 -6.61 4.70
CA VAL A 31 25.64 -6.85 5.44
C VAL A 31 26.80 -7.11 4.48
N THR A 32 26.56 -7.90 3.44
CA THR A 32 27.57 -8.16 2.42
C THR A 32 28.00 -6.87 1.72
N GLY A 33 27.05 -6.02 1.39
CA GLY A 33 27.35 -4.72 0.78
C GLY A 33 28.18 -3.82 1.68
N ILE A 34 27.92 -3.86 2.98
CA ILE A 34 28.69 -3.12 3.96
C ILE A 34 30.12 -3.67 4.07
N GLN A 35 30.23 -4.99 4.15
CA GLN A 35 31.54 -5.65 4.31
C GLN A 35 32.42 -5.46 3.08
N THR A 36 31.83 -5.35 1.90
CA THR A 36 32.61 -5.14 0.67
C THR A 36 32.86 -3.67 0.39
N GLY A 37 32.41 -2.77 1.27
CA GLY A 37 32.66 -1.35 1.12
C GLY A 37 31.74 -0.63 0.17
N LYS A 38 30.69 -1.30 -0.33
CA LYS A 38 29.75 -0.71 -1.27
C LYS A 38 28.67 0.11 -0.60
N LEU A 39 28.39 -0.18 0.65
CA LEU A 39 27.36 0.51 1.42
C LEU A 39 27.95 1.11 2.67
N GLU A 40 27.63 2.38 2.91
CA GLU A 40 27.89 3.00 4.20
C GLU A 40 26.70 2.72 5.11
N TYR A 41 26.96 2.64 6.41
CA TYR A 41 25.88 2.34 7.33
C TYR A 41 26.04 3.12 8.62
N ARG A 42 24.92 3.25 9.33
CA ARG A 42 24.89 3.73 10.71
C ARG A 42 23.99 2.80 11.49
N GLU A 43 24.29 2.66 12.76
CA GLU A 43 23.46 1.85 13.62
C GLU A 43 22.42 2.73 14.29
N GLY A 44 21.21 2.20 14.45
CA GLY A 44 20.17 2.85 15.21
C GLY A 44 19.51 1.84 16.11
N ALA A 45 18.60 2.31 16.94
CA ALA A 45 17.85 1.43 17.82
C ALA A 45 16.44 1.97 18.00
N VAL A 46 15.47 1.07 17.98
CA VAL A 46 14.08 1.39 18.25
C VAL A 46 13.67 0.53 19.44
N ARG A 47 13.33 1.17 20.54
CA ARG A 47 12.94 0.48 21.78
C ARG A 47 13.97 -0.57 22.21
N GLY A 48 15.25 -0.22 22.05
CA GLY A 48 16.33 -1.13 22.42
C GLY A 48 16.70 -2.18 21.40
N ASN A 49 15.96 -2.28 20.29
CA ASN A 49 16.26 -3.23 19.23
C ASN A 49 17.15 -2.56 18.19
N PRO A 50 18.35 -3.08 17.95
CA PRO A 50 19.26 -2.47 16.99
C PRO A 50 18.81 -2.72 15.56
N TYR A 51 19.08 -1.75 14.70
CA TYR A 51 18.88 -1.92 13.28
C TYR A 51 19.98 -1.19 12.52
N LEU A 52 20.15 -1.58 11.26
CA LEU A 52 21.13 -0.92 10.38
C LEU A 52 20.42 0.11 9.53
N ARG A 53 21.02 1.28 9.39
CA ARG A 53 20.52 2.31 8.47
C ARG A 53 21.52 2.43 7.33
N VAL A 54 21.00 2.47 6.11
CA VAL A 54 21.81 2.63 4.91
C VAL A 54 21.23 3.75 4.07
N LEU A 55 22.03 4.26 3.14
CA LEU A 55 21.56 5.28 2.21
C LEU A 55 20.85 4.62 1.05
N ARG A 56 19.67 5.12 0.74
CA ARG A 56 18.87 4.59 -0.36
C ARG A 56 19.61 4.67 -1.69
N SER A 57 20.30 5.78 -1.95
CA SER A 57 21.04 5.95 -3.20
C SER A 57 22.12 4.89 -3.38
N GLN A 58 22.88 4.62 -2.31
CA GLN A 58 23.92 3.61 -2.37
C GLN A 58 23.35 2.20 -2.50
N LEU A 59 22.24 1.95 -1.82
CA LEU A 59 21.58 0.65 -1.90
C LEU A 59 21.08 0.37 -3.31
N GLU A 60 20.45 1.35 -3.94
CA GLU A 60 19.97 1.18 -5.31
C GLU A 60 21.11 1.02 -6.29
N GLN A 61 22.20 1.76 -6.11
CA GLN A 61 23.37 1.59 -6.94
C GLN A 61 23.98 0.20 -6.77
N TYR A 62 24.06 -0.28 -5.53
CA TYR A 62 24.56 -1.61 -5.24
C TYR A 62 23.73 -2.70 -5.95
N PHE A 63 22.40 -2.58 -5.89
CA PHE A 63 21.54 -3.53 -6.59
C PHE A 63 21.74 -3.48 -8.09
N THR A 64 21.87 -2.28 -8.65
CA THR A 64 22.12 -2.13 -10.08
C THR A 64 23.40 -2.79 -10.51
N GLU A 65 24.47 -2.62 -9.74
CA GLU A 65 25.77 -3.19 -10.06
C GLU A 65 25.82 -4.69 -9.87
N GLU A 66 25.21 -5.20 -8.79
CA GLU A 66 25.34 -6.60 -8.44
C GLU A 66 24.25 -7.49 -9.05
N LEU A 67 23.06 -6.94 -9.23
CA LEU A 67 21.88 -7.72 -9.64
C LEU A 67 21.28 -7.26 -10.96
N GLY A 68 21.81 -6.17 -11.54
CA GLY A 68 21.36 -5.64 -12.82
C GLY A 68 20.25 -4.61 -12.67
N GLU A 69 20.13 -3.76 -13.69
CA GLU A 69 19.14 -2.68 -13.66
C GLU A 69 17.71 -3.20 -13.64
N ASP A 70 17.47 -4.30 -14.34
CA ASP A 70 16.13 -4.88 -14.38
C ASP A 70 15.67 -5.40 -13.04
N TYR A 71 16.60 -5.83 -12.20
CA TYR A 71 16.26 -6.32 -10.87
C TYR A 71 15.54 -5.24 -10.05
N LEU A 72 16.12 -4.04 -10.00
CA LEU A 72 15.56 -2.95 -9.21
C LEU A 72 14.16 -2.59 -9.71
N ARG A 73 14.01 -2.50 -11.03
CA ARG A 73 12.71 -2.18 -11.62
C ARG A 73 11.67 -3.25 -11.29
N ARG A 74 12.05 -4.52 -11.40
CA ARG A 74 11.14 -5.63 -11.07
C ARG A 74 10.72 -5.60 -9.62
N VAL A 75 11.67 -5.34 -8.72
CA VAL A 75 11.38 -5.30 -7.29
C VAL A 75 10.43 -4.16 -6.97
N LYS A 76 10.65 -2.99 -7.56
CA LYS A 76 9.75 -1.86 -7.36
C LYS A 76 8.34 -2.17 -7.86
N HIS A 77 8.25 -2.83 -9.01
CA HIS A 77 6.95 -3.23 -9.54
C HIS A 77 6.26 -4.28 -8.66
N HIS A 78 7.01 -5.23 -8.12
CA HIS A 78 6.43 -6.21 -7.20
C HIS A 78 5.92 -5.57 -5.93
N THR A 79 6.66 -4.60 -5.40
CA THR A 79 6.25 -3.88 -4.21
C THR A 79 4.98 -3.08 -4.48
N GLU A 80 4.95 -2.39 -5.62
CA GLU A 80 3.78 -1.62 -6.00
C GLU A 80 2.57 -2.52 -6.22
N LEU A 81 2.77 -3.64 -6.89
CA LEU A 81 1.68 -4.60 -7.12
C LEU A 81 1.10 -5.11 -5.80
N ARG A 82 1.95 -5.41 -4.84
CA ARG A 82 1.50 -5.88 -3.53
C ARG A 82 0.64 -4.81 -2.84
N LYS A 83 1.07 -3.55 -2.91
CA LYS A 83 0.32 -2.44 -2.32
C LYS A 83 -1.03 -2.26 -3.02
N VAL A 84 -1.03 -2.33 -4.34
CA VAL A 84 -2.27 -2.19 -5.11
C VAL A 84 -3.24 -3.33 -4.82
N LYS A 85 -2.74 -4.56 -4.75
CA LYS A 85 -3.60 -5.71 -4.40
C LYS A 85 -4.25 -5.54 -3.04
N LYS A 86 -3.48 -5.04 -2.07
CA LYS A 86 -4.00 -4.80 -0.73
C LYS A 86 -5.07 -3.73 -0.75
N ALA A 87 -4.84 -2.65 -1.50
CA ALA A 87 -5.82 -1.57 -1.63
C ALA A 87 -7.10 -2.07 -2.30
N VAL A 88 -6.97 -2.88 -3.34
CA VAL A 88 -8.13 -3.46 -4.04
C VAL A 88 -8.95 -4.32 -3.08
N ALA A 89 -8.29 -5.18 -2.30
CA ALA A 89 -9.00 -6.01 -1.33
C ALA A 89 -9.74 -5.17 -0.31
N HIS A 90 -9.12 -4.10 0.17
CA HIS A 90 -9.74 -3.20 1.13
C HIS A 90 -10.97 -2.51 0.53
N LEU A 91 -10.85 -2.01 -0.69
CA LEU A 91 -11.95 -1.34 -1.36
C LEU A 91 -13.11 -2.29 -1.64
N LYS A 92 -12.82 -3.54 -2.01
CA LYS A 92 -13.87 -4.55 -2.21
C LYS A 92 -14.62 -4.82 -0.92
N LYS A 93 -13.91 -4.86 0.21
CA LYS A 93 -14.54 -5.06 1.50
C LYS A 93 -15.44 -3.90 1.86
N GLN A 94 -14.98 -2.67 1.62
CA GLN A 94 -15.81 -1.49 1.86
C GLN A 94 -17.04 -1.48 0.96
N LEU A 95 -16.86 -1.85 -0.30
CA LEU A 95 -17.98 -1.91 -1.24
C LEU A 95 -19.02 -2.92 -0.78
N ALA A 96 -18.58 -4.11 -0.38
CA ALA A 96 -19.50 -5.13 0.10
C ALA A 96 -20.29 -4.65 1.32
N GLY A 97 -19.62 -3.94 2.24
CA GLY A 97 -20.28 -3.39 3.41
C GLY A 97 -21.35 -2.36 3.05
N LEU A 98 -21.03 -1.49 2.10
CA LEU A 98 -21.98 -0.48 1.64
C LEU A 98 -23.14 -1.09 0.89
N GLN A 99 -22.89 -2.11 0.07
CA GLN A 99 -23.95 -2.81 -0.64
C GLN A 99 -24.91 -3.51 0.33
N LYS A 100 -24.36 -4.10 1.38
CA LYS A 100 -25.19 -4.71 2.42
C LYS A 100 -26.07 -3.67 3.09
N ARG A 101 -25.49 -2.51 3.43
CA ARG A 101 -26.24 -1.43 4.05
C ARG A 101 -27.33 -0.92 3.11
N GLN A 102 -27.01 -0.80 1.84
CA GLN A 102 -27.98 -0.40 0.84
C GLN A 102 -29.17 -1.35 0.82
N GLN A 103 -28.91 -2.65 0.81
CA GLN A 103 -29.97 -3.66 0.81
C GLN A 103 -30.84 -3.57 2.06
N GLU A 104 -30.21 -3.34 3.22
CA GLU A 104 -30.94 -3.19 4.46
C GLU A 104 -31.87 -1.98 4.43
N LEU A 105 -31.38 -0.86 3.90
CA LEU A 105 -32.20 0.34 3.80
C LEU A 105 -33.35 0.17 2.81
N GLU A 106 -33.08 -0.45 1.68
CA GLU A 106 -34.13 -0.72 0.71
C GLU A 106 -35.19 -1.65 1.27
N ALA A 107 -34.78 -2.66 2.02
CA ALA A 107 -35.73 -3.56 2.66
C ALA A 107 -36.56 -2.83 3.73
N SER A 108 -35.94 -1.94 4.49
CA SER A 108 -36.65 -1.16 5.49
C SER A 108 -37.66 -0.23 4.83
N LEU A 109 -37.28 0.43 3.75
CA LEU A 109 -38.21 1.29 3.04
C LEU A 109 -39.37 0.51 2.45
N ALA A 110 -39.11 -0.67 1.91
CA ALA A 110 -40.17 -1.53 1.38
C ALA A 110 -41.13 -1.97 2.47
N HIS A 111 -40.58 -2.27 3.66
CA HIS A 111 -41.40 -2.66 4.80
C HIS A 111 -42.27 -1.49 5.25
N ASP A 112 -41.69 -0.30 5.33
CA ASP A 112 -42.45 0.89 5.70
C ASP A 112 -43.58 1.18 4.71
N HIS A 113 -43.33 0.99 3.44
CA HIS A 113 -44.36 1.13 2.43
C HIS A 113 -45.47 0.13 2.63
N ALA A 114 -45.14 -1.11 2.89
CA ALA A 114 -46.13 -2.12 3.15
C ALA A 114 -46.96 -1.84 4.38
N SER A 115 -46.31 -1.24 5.41
CA SER A 115 -47.03 -0.89 6.63
C SER A 115 -47.99 0.27 6.43
N HIS A 116 -47.74 1.11 5.44
CA HIS A 116 -48.59 2.21 5.12
C HIS A 116 -49.59 1.84 4.01
N HIS A 117 -50.04 0.64 3.98
CA HIS A 117 -50.91 0.21 2.92
C HIS A 117 -52.12 1.06 2.87
N GLY A 118 -52.75 1.12 1.80
CA GLY A 118 -53.82 2.06 1.59
C GLY A 118 -53.29 3.36 1.04
N HIS A 119 -52.08 3.68 1.30
CA HIS A 119 -51.48 4.85 0.73
C HIS A 119 -50.87 4.49 -0.60
N GLN A 120 -51.23 5.19 -1.60
CA GLN A 120 -50.78 4.83 -2.87
C GLN A 120 -49.46 5.42 -3.20
N PRO A 121 -48.52 4.70 -3.32
CA PRO A 121 -47.28 5.24 -3.67
C PRO A 121 -47.19 5.41 -5.07
N THR A 122 -47.16 6.42 -5.52
CA THR A 122 -47.05 6.54 -6.84
C THR A 122 -45.71 6.54 -7.26
N GLY A 123 -45.08 6.84 -6.88
CA GLY A 123 -44.03 6.97 -7.38
C GLY A 123 -43.18 6.17 -7.57
N SER A 124 -43.31 5.99 -7.63
CA SER A 124 -42.59 5.36 -7.68
C SER A 124 -41.54 5.41 -8.36
N SER A 125 -41.45 5.75 -8.65
CA SER A 125 -40.62 5.80 -9.29
C SER A 125 -39.44 6.03 -9.06
N VAL A 126 -39.18 6.20 -8.99
CA VAL A 126 -38.21 6.51 -8.68
C VAL A 126 -37.17 5.88 -8.97
N ALA A 127 -37.16 5.61 -9.19
CA ALA A 127 -36.26 4.98 -9.26
C ALA A 127 -35.24 5.10 -9.82
N PRO A 128 -35.12 5.27 -10.25
CA PRO A 128 -34.16 5.18 -10.85
C PRO A 128 -32.97 5.41 -10.56
N VAL A 129 -32.85 5.55 -10.29
CA VAL A 129 -31.93 5.82 -9.91
C VAL A 129 -30.88 5.13 -10.11
N ARG A 130 -30.91 4.82 -10.39
CA ARG A 130 -30.08 4.19 -10.42
C ARG A 130 -29.19 4.08 -11.00
N VAL A 131 -29.16 4.31 -11.28
CA VAL A 131 -28.47 4.14 -11.79
C VAL A 131 -27.46 4.27 -11.74
N ALA A 132 -27.42 4.58 -11.56
CA ALA A 132 -26.49 4.90 -11.42
C ALA A 132 -25.43 4.29 -11.58
N GLY A 133 -25.35 4.04 -11.79
CA GLY A 133 -24.47 3.63 -11.83
C GLY A 133 -23.70 3.15 -12.55
N LYS A 134 -23.71 3.32 -13.02
CA LYS A 134 -23.03 2.91 -13.56
C LYS A 134 -21.99 3.08 -13.80
N GLN A 135 -21.66 3.28 -13.94
CA GLN A 135 -20.82 3.47 -14.20
C GLN A 135 -19.88 3.20 -14.05
N ALA A 136 -19.68 3.15 -14.32
CA ALA A 136 -18.87 3.07 -14.27
C ALA A 136 -17.91 2.75 -14.37
#